data_b40a6c3dc896fb4c1e80188cf48c4afd
#
_entry.id   b40a6c3dc896fb4c1e80188cf48c4afd
#
_cell.length_a   1.000
_cell.length_b   1.000
_cell.length_c   1.000
_cell.angle_alpha   90.00
_cell.angle_beta   90.00
_cell.angle_gamma   90.00
#
_symmetry.space_group_name_H-M   'P 1'
#
loop_
_entity.id
_entity.type
_entity.pdbx_description
1 polymer ?
#
loop_
_entity_poly.entity_id
_entity_poly.type
_entity_poly.pdbx_seq_one_letter_code
_entity_poly.pdbx_strand_id
1 'polypeptide(L)'
;VYPAGERERLLRITGAADIKDCSQLLLDTACAWKRGTAEQKEALAKRYIALLSHLWEQGWAEGSSLGTTHHLGYAMRGLYPSVLLMRTVLESAGLMKKAADMLAWFSGRGRIFRREVRWESMDTLNTLLQGILYSILLEKDTGKQAAYLHTLRKWLNGILRPAPGLKGPFKVDGSAFHHAGHYPAYAMGGFQGLTPVIYALSGTEFQIDAEAFETVRKSLFMMRIYCNRYDWPVSMSARHP
;
A
#
# COMPACT_ATOMS: atom_id res chain seq x y z
N VAL A 1 -5.63 15.43 24.81
CA VAL A 1 -4.30 15.30 25.43
C VAL A 1 -4.51 14.56 26.74
N TYR A 2 -3.97 13.35 26.86
CA TYR A 2 -4.05 12.56 28.10
C TYR A 2 -3.03 13.10 29.11
N PRO A 3 -3.32 13.09 30.42
CA PRO A 3 -2.34 13.31 31.46
C PRO A 3 -1.16 12.33 31.28
N ALA A 4 0.09 12.78 31.51
CA ALA A 4 1.29 11.99 31.21
C ALA A 4 1.27 10.58 31.82
N GLY A 5 0.86 10.43 33.07
CA GLY A 5 0.78 9.12 33.72
C GLY A 5 -0.33 8.20 33.17
N GLU A 6 -1.41 8.77 32.66
CA GLU A 6 -2.51 7.99 32.06
C GLU A 6 -2.09 7.40 30.70
N ARG A 7 -1.33 8.13 29.91
CA ARG A 7 -0.77 7.61 28.65
C ARG A 7 0.11 6.39 28.88
N GLU A 8 1.03 6.47 29.86
CA GLU A 8 1.91 5.34 30.18
C GLU A 8 1.12 4.14 30.74
N ARG A 9 0.09 4.39 31.54
CA ARG A 9 -0.79 3.34 32.06
C ARG A 9 -1.52 2.63 30.92
N LEU A 10 -2.10 3.38 29.97
CA LEU A 10 -2.78 2.84 28.80
C LEU A 10 -1.84 2.06 27.91
N LEU A 11 -0.64 2.54 27.65
CA LEU A 11 0.37 1.81 26.87
C LEU A 11 0.78 0.48 27.51
N ARG A 12 0.84 0.43 28.85
CA ARG A 12 1.10 -0.85 29.57
C ARG A 12 -0.08 -1.82 29.50
N ILE A 13 -1.32 -1.33 29.58
CA ILE A 13 -2.53 -2.16 29.53
C ILE A 13 -2.77 -2.70 28.13
N THR A 14 -2.59 -1.86 27.11
CA THR A 14 -2.80 -2.26 25.71
C THR A 14 -1.69 -3.14 25.16
N GLY A 15 -0.61 -3.32 25.94
CA GLY A 15 0.45 -4.27 25.63
C GLY A 15 1.13 -4.03 24.29
N ALA A 16 1.20 -2.79 23.84
CA ALA A 16 1.90 -2.40 22.62
C ALA A 16 1.59 -3.27 21.38
N ALA A 17 0.41 -3.89 21.28
CA ALA A 17 0.00 -4.57 20.06
C ALA A 17 -0.18 -3.51 18.97
N ASP A 18 0.80 -3.41 18.08
CA ASP A 18 0.75 -2.52 16.94
C ASP A 18 -0.27 -3.07 15.92
N ILE A 19 -1.03 -2.18 15.27
CA ILE A 19 -1.88 -2.53 14.14
C ILE A 19 -1.11 -3.27 13.04
N LYS A 20 0.18 -3.01 12.90
CA LYS A 20 1.09 -3.72 12.01
C LYS A 20 1.18 -5.20 12.34
N ASP A 21 1.28 -5.54 13.63
CA ASP A 21 1.35 -6.93 14.08
C ASP A 21 0.02 -7.66 13.83
N CYS A 22 -1.11 -6.99 14.05
CA CYS A 22 -2.41 -7.54 13.71
C CYS A 22 -2.58 -7.75 12.19
N SER A 23 -2.14 -6.81 11.38
CA SER A 23 -2.12 -6.89 9.92
C SER A 23 -1.25 -8.05 9.43
N GLN A 24 -0.07 -8.25 10.04
CA GLN A 24 0.81 -9.38 9.73
C GLN A 24 0.20 -10.70 10.16
N LEU A 25 -0.41 -10.78 11.34
CA LEU A 25 -1.09 -11.99 11.82
C LEU A 25 -2.25 -12.41 10.89
N LEU A 26 -2.99 -11.44 10.34
CA LEU A 26 -4.01 -11.71 9.34
C LEU A 26 -3.40 -12.31 8.07
N LEU A 27 -2.28 -11.77 7.59
CA LEU A 27 -1.58 -12.31 6.42
C LEU A 27 -1.06 -13.73 6.68
N ASP A 28 -0.42 -13.96 7.83
CA ASP A 28 0.12 -15.26 8.20
C ASP A 28 -1.00 -16.31 8.31
N THR A 29 -2.14 -15.93 8.89
CA THR A 29 -3.33 -16.77 8.97
C THR A 29 -3.89 -17.10 7.58
N ALA A 30 -3.95 -16.12 6.68
CA ALA A 30 -4.39 -16.33 5.30
C ALA A 30 -3.42 -17.23 4.50
N CYS A 31 -2.12 -17.04 4.68
CA CYS A 31 -1.10 -17.89 4.06
C CYS A 31 -1.15 -19.33 4.58
N ALA A 32 -1.34 -19.50 5.90
CA ALA A 32 -1.53 -20.82 6.50
C ALA A 32 -2.80 -21.49 5.99
N TRP A 33 -3.90 -20.73 5.89
CA TRP A 33 -5.15 -21.23 5.31
C TRP A 33 -4.96 -21.74 3.87
N LYS A 34 -4.24 -21.00 3.05
CA LYS A 34 -3.99 -21.38 1.65
C LYS A 34 -3.28 -22.73 1.53
N ARG A 35 -2.36 -23.03 2.44
CA ARG A 35 -1.52 -24.24 2.44
C ARG A 35 -2.07 -25.39 3.30
N GLY A 36 -3.06 -25.12 4.15
CA GLY A 36 -3.57 -26.07 5.14
C GLY A 36 -4.41 -27.20 4.56
N THR A 37 -4.57 -28.27 5.34
CA THR A 37 -5.55 -29.34 5.10
C THR A 37 -6.98 -28.80 5.22
N ALA A 38 -7.98 -29.57 4.82
CA ALA A 38 -9.39 -29.18 4.93
C ALA A 38 -9.79 -28.81 6.37
N GLU A 39 -9.38 -29.63 7.34
CA GLU A 39 -9.63 -29.40 8.77
C GLU A 39 -8.96 -28.12 9.28
N GLN A 40 -7.68 -27.92 8.93
CA GLN A 40 -6.93 -26.71 9.29
C GLN A 40 -7.55 -25.46 8.66
N LYS A 41 -8.03 -25.56 7.42
CA LYS A 41 -8.70 -24.45 6.73
C LYS A 41 -9.95 -23.98 7.44
N GLU A 42 -10.76 -24.90 7.97
CA GLU A 42 -11.96 -24.50 8.73
C GLU A 42 -11.61 -23.69 9.99
N ALA A 43 -10.66 -24.18 10.78
CA ALA A 43 -10.21 -23.50 11.99
C ALA A 43 -9.56 -22.14 11.68
N LEU A 44 -8.71 -22.07 10.64
CA LEU A 44 -8.04 -20.85 10.22
C LEU A 44 -9.02 -19.82 9.63
N ALA A 45 -10.05 -20.26 8.91
CA ALA A 45 -11.11 -19.38 8.41
C ALA A 45 -11.88 -18.72 9.57
N LYS A 46 -12.28 -19.49 10.57
CA LYS A 46 -12.93 -18.96 11.79
C LYS A 46 -12.04 -17.95 12.51
N ARG A 47 -10.76 -18.28 12.67
CA ARG A 47 -9.76 -17.40 13.30
C ARG A 47 -9.57 -16.11 12.51
N TYR A 48 -9.47 -16.19 11.19
CA TYR A 48 -9.31 -15.01 10.31
C TYR A 48 -10.51 -14.07 10.44
N ILE A 49 -11.73 -14.61 10.37
CA ILE A 49 -12.96 -13.83 10.53
C ILE A 49 -13.00 -13.14 11.90
N ALA A 50 -12.64 -13.84 12.97
CA ALA A 50 -12.61 -13.26 14.31
C ALA A 50 -11.60 -12.11 14.42
N LEU A 51 -10.40 -12.27 13.89
CA LEU A 51 -9.38 -11.22 13.87
C LEU A 51 -9.82 -9.99 13.05
N LEU A 52 -10.40 -10.22 11.88
CA LEU A 52 -10.89 -9.14 11.03
C LEU A 52 -12.09 -8.42 11.67
N SER A 53 -12.99 -9.16 12.32
CA SER A 53 -14.12 -8.60 13.06
C SER A 53 -13.65 -7.73 14.22
N HIS A 54 -12.63 -8.18 14.94
CA HIS A 54 -12.01 -7.37 15.98
C HIS A 54 -11.47 -6.04 15.46
N LEU A 55 -10.82 -6.02 14.29
CA LEU A 55 -10.39 -4.76 13.67
C LEU A 55 -11.58 -3.82 13.40
N TRP A 56 -12.69 -4.35 12.90
CA TRP A 56 -13.89 -3.55 12.66
C TRP A 56 -14.49 -2.99 13.95
N GLU A 57 -14.47 -3.76 15.04
CA GLU A 57 -14.90 -3.31 16.38
C GLU A 57 -14.01 -2.19 16.92
N GLN A 58 -12.73 -2.18 16.55
CA GLN A 58 -11.79 -1.10 16.86
C GLN A 58 -11.95 0.13 15.94
N GLY A 59 -12.94 0.14 15.06
CA GLY A 59 -13.24 1.27 14.18
C GLY A 59 -12.53 1.26 12.83
N TRP A 60 -11.91 0.13 12.44
CA TRP A 60 -11.30 -0.03 11.12
C TRP A 60 -12.38 -0.29 10.06
N ALA A 61 -13.07 0.75 9.65
CA ALA A 61 -14.21 0.68 8.72
C ALA A 61 -14.15 1.81 7.69
N GLU A 62 -14.90 1.64 6.61
CA GLU A 62 -15.14 2.73 5.65
C GLU A 62 -15.67 3.97 6.38
N GLY A 63 -15.15 5.15 6.03
CA GLY A 63 -15.55 6.43 6.61
C GLY A 63 -14.86 6.81 7.91
N SER A 64 -14.11 5.91 8.55
CA SER A 64 -13.37 6.22 9.76
C SER A 64 -12.10 7.03 9.52
N SER A 65 -11.63 7.76 10.53
CA SER A 65 -10.41 8.55 10.50
C SER A 65 -9.45 8.10 11.61
N LEU A 66 -8.48 7.26 11.25
CA LEU A 66 -7.52 6.67 12.20
C LEU A 66 -6.10 7.21 12.04
N GLY A 67 -5.93 8.40 11.48
CA GLY A 67 -4.66 9.06 11.27
C GLY A 67 -4.36 9.38 9.80
N THR A 68 -3.10 9.63 9.47
CA THR A 68 -2.70 9.95 8.10
C THR A 68 -2.66 8.70 7.22
N THR A 69 -3.19 8.80 6.02
CA THR A 69 -3.37 7.66 5.10
C THR A 69 -2.07 6.90 4.82
N HIS A 70 -0.96 7.61 4.58
CA HIS A 70 0.31 6.95 4.29
C HIS A 70 0.91 6.24 5.51
N HIS A 71 0.76 6.77 6.72
CA HIS A 71 1.19 6.06 7.93
C HIS A 71 0.37 4.79 8.15
N LEU A 72 -0.93 4.83 7.93
CA LEU A 72 -1.78 3.63 7.96
C LEU A 72 -1.35 2.62 6.90
N GLY A 73 -0.93 3.07 5.72
CA GLY A 73 -0.40 2.21 4.66
C GLY A 73 0.79 1.36 5.10
N TYR A 74 1.67 1.86 5.96
CA TYR A 74 2.73 1.04 6.57
C TYR A 74 2.18 -0.09 7.43
N ALA A 75 1.20 0.24 8.27
CA ALA A 75 0.61 -0.72 9.20
C ALA A 75 -0.25 -1.78 8.48
N MET A 76 -0.88 -1.43 7.35
CA MET A 76 -1.86 -2.29 6.67
C MET A 76 -1.29 -3.18 5.56
N ARG A 77 0.01 -3.22 5.36
CA ARG A 77 0.64 -4.00 4.26
C ARG A 77 0.24 -5.48 4.24
N GLY A 78 0.11 -6.10 5.39
CA GLY A 78 -0.34 -7.49 5.49
C GLY A 78 -1.85 -7.66 5.26
N LEU A 79 -2.64 -6.67 5.65
CA LEU A 79 -4.09 -6.75 5.56
C LEU A 79 -4.57 -6.82 4.10
N TYR A 80 -4.03 -6.00 3.20
CA TYR A 80 -4.46 -5.97 1.80
C TYR A 80 -4.38 -7.35 1.11
N PRO A 81 -3.22 -8.02 1.06
CA PRO A 81 -3.12 -9.34 0.44
C PRO A 81 -3.91 -10.40 1.22
N SER A 82 -4.05 -10.28 2.54
CA SER A 82 -4.78 -11.26 3.33
C SER A 82 -6.26 -11.33 2.95
N VAL A 83 -6.91 -10.18 2.74
CA VAL A 83 -8.31 -10.11 2.29
C VAL A 83 -8.48 -10.75 0.92
N LEU A 84 -7.54 -10.52 -0.01
CA LEU A 84 -7.59 -11.16 -1.33
C LEU A 84 -7.44 -12.69 -1.23
N LEU A 85 -6.49 -13.18 -0.42
CA LEU A 85 -6.29 -14.62 -0.20
C LEU A 85 -7.51 -15.29 0.42
N MET A 86 -8.21 -14.58 1.32
CA MET A 86 -9.39 -15.07 2.03
C MET A 86 -10.72 -14.72 1.35
N ARG A 87 -10.69 -14.25 0.11
CA ARG A 87 -11.87 -13.78 -0.64
C ARG A 87 -13.04 -14.77 -0.57
N THR A 88 -12.80 -16.04 -0.87
CA THR A 88 -13.86 -17.07 -0.87
C THR A 88 -14.47 -17.32 0.51
N VAL A 89 -13.64 -17.25 1.55
CA VAL A 89 -14.11 -17.36 2.95
C VAL A 89 -14.98 -16.17 3.33
N LEU A 90 -14.55 -14.97 2.97
CA LEU A 90 -15.31 -13.74 3.25
C LEU A 90 -16.60 -13.66 2.44
N GLU A 91 -16.60 -14.17 1.21
CA GLU A 91 -17.81 -14.30 0.38
C GLU A 91 -18.82 -15.25 1.01
N SER A 92 -18.37 -16.44 1.43
CA SER A 92 -19.21 -17.42 2.10
C SER A 92 -19.79 -16.93 3.43
N ALA A 93 -19.04 -16.07 4.13
CA ALA A 93 -19.48 -15.45 5.39
C ALA A 93 -20.33 -14.17 5.20
N GLY A 94 -20.56 -13.71 3.97
CA GLY A 94 -21.28 -12.46 3.70
C GLY A 94 -20.52 -11.19 4.07
N LEU A 95 -19.19 -11.27 4.32
CA LEU A 95 -18.36 -10.21 4.84
C LEU A 95 -17.53 -9.50 3.77
N MET A 96 -17.53 -10.00 2.53
CA MET A 96 -16.65 -9.51 1.45
C MET A 96 -16.86 -8.03 1.13
N LYS A 97 -18.12 -7.58 1.08
CA LYS A 97 -18.40 -6.17 0.79
C LYS A 97 -17.80 -5.25 1.85
N LYS A 98 -18.01 -5.56 3.13
CA LYS A 98 -17.46 -4.77 4.25
C LYS A 98 -15.93 -4.71 4.20
N ALA A 99 -15.28 -5.83 3.89
CA ALA A 99 -13.83 -5.89 3.76
C ALA A 99 -13.32 -5.09 2.54
N ALA A 100 -13.98 -5.18 1.40
CA ALA A 100 -13.62 -4.45 0.18
C ALA A 100 -13.77 -2.92 0.36
N ASP A 101 -14.86 -2.47 0.96
CA ASP A 101 -15.13 -1.06 1.23
C ASP A 101 -14.09 -0.48 2.20
N MET A 102 -13.76 -1.21 3.27
CA MET A 102 -12.68 -0.85 4.19
C MET A 102 -11.34 -0.69 3.46
N LEU A 103 -10.95 -1.65 2.62
CA LEU A 103 -9.68 -1.56 1.88
C LEU A 103 -9.69 -0.42 0.87
N ALA A 104 -10.80 -0.19 0.18
CA ALA A 104 -10.94 0.95 -0.73
C ALA A 104 -10.76 2.29 -0.01
N TRP A 105 -11.31 2.40 1.19
CA TRP A 105 -11.18 3.58 2.03
C TRP A 105 -9.74 3.81 2.49
N PHE A 106 -9.14 2.85 3.18
CA PHE A 106 -7.80 3.00 3.76
C PHE A 106 -6.67 3.04 2.74
N SER A 107 -6.82 2.40 1.56
CA SER A 107 -5.85 2.56 0.48
C SER A 107 -5.87 3.95 -0.15
N GLY A 108 -6.91 4.73 0.09
CA GLY A 108 -7.11 6.01 -0.57
C GLY A 108 -7.37 5.84 -2.07
N ARG A 109 -8.02 4.75 -2.48
CA ARG A 109 -8.36 4.45 -3.89
C ARG A 109 -9.02 5.62 -4.61
N GLY A 110 -9.81 6.43 -3.91
CA GLY A 110 -10.47 7.61 -4.47
C GLY A 110 -9.55 8.59 -5.22
N ARG A 111 -8.23 8.57 -4.93
CA ARG A 111 -7.25 9.45 -5.59
C ARG A 111 -7.08 9.19 -7.08
N ILE A 112 -7.27 7.94 -7.55
CA ILE A 112 -7.12 7.63 -8.98
C ILE A 112 -8.22 8.25 -9.85
N PHE A 113 -9.34 8.69 -9.26
CA PHE A 113 -10.47 9.31 -9.96
C PHE A 113 -10.39 10.85 -10.04
N ARG A 114 -9.32 11.46 -9.53
CA ARG A 114 -9.13 12.91 -9.62
C ARG A 114 -9.01 13.32 -11.08
N ARG A 115 -9.71 14.39 -11.45
CA ARG A 115 -9.70 14.92 -12.83
C ARG A 115 -8.31 15.44 -13.25
N GLU A 116 -7.63 16.05 -12.31
CA GLU A 116 -6.27 16.58 -12.52
C GLU A 116 -5.25 15.63 -11.90
N VAL A 117 -4.18 15.36 -12.62
CA VAL A 117 -3.03 14.66 -12.09
C VAL A 117 -2.35 15.57 -11.09
N ARG A 118 -2.40 15.20 -9.82
CA ARG A 118 -1.59 15.84 -8.78
C ARG A 118 -0.36 15.00 -8.56
N TRP A 119 0.77 15.69 -8.41
CA TRP A 119 2.01 15.01 -8.10
C TRP A 119 1.90 14.30 -6.74
N GLU A 120 2.11 13.02 -6.77
CA GLU A 120 2.10 12.19 -5.56
C GLU A 120 3.48 12.18 -4.90
N SER A 121 3.56 11.72 -3.66
CA SER A 121 4.82 11.56 -2.94
C SER A 121 5.37 10.14 -3.04
N MET A 122 6.64 9.96 -2.67
CA MET A 122 7.22 8.62 -2.51
C MET A 122 6.47 7.77 -1.49
N ASP A 123 5.88 8.39 -0.46
CA ASP A 123 5.05 7.67 0.52
C ASP A 123 3.82 7.05 -0.11
N THR A 124 3.17 7.74 -1.05
CA THR A 124 2.03 7.19 -1.77
C THR A 124 2.42 5.93 -2.55
N LEU A 125 3.55 5.99 -3.27
CA LEU A 125 4.07 4.84 -4.01
C LEU A 125 4.45 3.69 -3.07
N ASN A 126 5.06 4.01 -1.93
CA ASN A 126 5.53 3.04 -0.95
C ASN A 126 4.38 2.34 -0.21
N THR A 127 3.40 3.09 0.26
CA THR A 127 2.49 2.62 1.32
C THR A 127 1.06 2.36 0.84
N LEU A 128 0.61 3.04 -0.21
CA LEU A 128 -0.79 2.99 -0.63
C LEU A 128 -1.01 2.26 -1.96
N LEU A 129 -0.04 2.31 -2.86
CA LEU A 129 -0.24 1.87 -4.23
C LEU A 129 -0.65 0.40 -4.35
N GLN A 130 0.00 -0.48 -3.61
CA GLN A 130 -0.39 -1.89 -3.59
C GLN A 130 -1.81 -2.07 -3.03
N GLY A 131 -2.16 -1.35 -1.96
CA GLY A 131 -3.51 -1.36 -1.40
C GLY A 131 -4.56 -0.89 -2.39
N ILE A 132 -4.25 0.12 -3.20
CA ILE A 132 -5.13 0.58 -4.29
C ILE A 132 -5.37 -0.56 -5.28
N LEU A 133 -4.31 -1.22 -5.75
CA LEU A 133 -4.44 -2.36 -6.67
C LEU A 133 -5.28 -3.48 -6.05
N TYR A 134 -4.95 -3.92 -4.82
CA TYR A 134 -5.73 -4.96 -4.13
C TYR A 134 -7.21 -4.59 -4.00
N SER A 135 -7.52 -3.34 -3.65
CA SER A 135 -8.91 -2.88 -3.53
C SER A 135 -9.68 -2.91 -4.85
N ILE A 136 -8.99 -2.73 -5.99
CA ILE A 136 -9.57 -2.86 -7.32
C ILE A 136 -9.80 -4.33 -7.66
N LEU A 137 -8.85 -5.21 -7.36
CA LEU A 137 -8.95 -6.65 -7.64
C LEU A 137 -10.08 -7.33 -6.84
N LEU A 138 -10.57 -6.70 -5.77
CA LEU A 138 -11.71 -7.16 -4.99
C LEU A 138 -13.08 -6.73 -5.55
N GLU A 139 -13.10 -5.88 -6.59
CA GLU A 139 -14.36 -5.51 -7.25
C GLU A 139 -14.97 -6.76 -7.93
N LYS A 140 -16.25 -6.98 -7.67
CA LYS A 140 -16.97 -8.16 -8.20
C LYS A 140 -17.44 -7.98 -9.64
N ASP A 141 -17.84 -6.78 -9.99
CA ASP A 141 -18.24 -6.43 -11.34
C ASP A 141 -16.98 -6.30 -12.20
N THR A 142 -16.82 -7.23 -13.15
CA THR A 142 -15.64 -7.28 -14.02
C THR A 142 -15.53 -6.06 -14.93
N GLY A 143 -16.64 -5.48 -15.38
CA GLY A 143 -16.63 -4.24 -16.16
C GLY A 143 -16.16 -3.05 -15.35
N LYS A 144 -16.62 -2.93 -14.10
CA LYS A 144 -16.14 -1.94 -13.14
C LYS A 144 -14.68 -2.15 -12.79
N GLN A 145 -14.28 -3.39 -12.55
CA GLN A 145 -12.89 -3.73 -12.25
C GLN A 145 -11.96 -3.30 -13.39
N ALA A 146 -12.31 -3.62 -14.64
CA ALA A 146 -11.55 -3.19 -15.82
C ALA A 146 -11.50 -1.67 -15.93
N ALA A 147 -12.62 -0.97 -15.74
CA ALA A 147 -12.66 0.50 -15.74
C ALA A 147 -11.75 1.12 -14.65
N TYR A 148 -11.70 0.52 -13.49
CA TYR A 148 -10.82 0.97 -12.40
C TYR A 148 -9.34 0.69 -12.70
N LEU A 149 -9.02 -0.44 -13.33
CA LEU A 149 -7.65 -0.75 -13.77
C LEU A 149 -7.19 0.22 -14.87
N HIS A 150 -8.03 0.55 -15.84
CA HIS A 150 -7.73 1.60 -16.82
C HIS A 150 -7.53 2.97 -16.16
N THR A 151 -8.33 3.29 -15.16
CA THR A 151 -8.20 4.54 -14.40
C THR A 151 -6.89 4.56 -13.60
N LEU A 152 -6.54 3.43 -12.96
CA LEU A 152 -5.25 3.26 -12.27
C LEU A 152 -4.08 3.44 -13.23
N ARG A 153 -4.11 2.80 -14.41
CA ARG A 153 -3.10 2.97 -15.46
C ARG A 153 -2.94 4.43 -15.86
N LYS A 154 -4.05 5.13 -16.15
CA LYS A 154 -4.03 6.55 -16.53
C LYS A 154 -3.41 7.41 -15.42
N TRP A 155 -3.80 7.16 -14.18
CA TRP A 155 -3.26 7.87 -13.02
C TRP A 155 -1.77 7.58 -12.83
N LEU A 156 -1.34 6.31 -12.92
CA LEU A 156 0.08 5.94 -12.85
C LEU A 156 0.90 6.63 -13.93
N ASN A 157 0.47 6.58 -15.18
CA ASN A 157 1.16 7.27 -16.28
C ASN A 157 1.33 8.76 -16.00
N GLY A 158 0.36 9.40 -15.36
CA GLY A 158 0.44 10.80 -14.99
C GLY A 158 1.42 11.10 -13.86
N ILE A 159 1.37 10.35 -12.78
CA ILE A 159 2.20 10.60 -11.58
C ILE A 159 3.66 10.15 -11.74
N LEU A 160 3.92 9.22 -12.66
CA LEU A 160 5.27 8.70 -12.93
C LEU A 160 6.06 9.57 -13.91
N ARG A 161 5.43 10.55 -14.55
CA ARG A 161 6.15 11.51 -15.42
C ARG A 161 7.07 12.41 -14.61
N PRO A 162 8.16 12.90 -15.22
CA PRO A 162 9.05 13.86 -14.56
C PRO A 162 8.31 15.11 -14.14
N ALA A 163 8.42 15.48 -12.87
CA ALA A 163 7.73 16.61 -12.29
C ALA A 163 8.62 17.85 -12.25
N PRO A 164 8.08 19.06 -12.50
CA PRO A 164 8.86 20.30 -12.47
C PRO A 164 9.21 20.73 -11.03
N GLY A 165 10.32 21.43 -10.88
CA GLY A 165 10.75 22.04 -9.62
C GLY A 165 10.83 21.01 -8.49
N LEU A 166 10.28 21.34 -7.34
CA LEU A 166 10.31 20.50 -6.14
C LEU A 166 9.12 19.52 -6.01
N LYS A 167 8.20 19.52 -6.99
CA LYS A 167 7.00 18.67 -6.96
C LYS A 167 7.31 17.24 -7.45
N GLY A 168 6.50 16.29 -7.00
CA GLY A 168 6.50 14.91 -7.50
C GLY A 168 7.77 14.11 -7.20
N PRO A 169 7.69 12.79 -7.37
CA PRO A 169 8.76 11.90 -6.96
C PRO A 169 9.93 11.80 -7.94
N PHE A 170 9.69 11.96 -9.26
CA PHE A 170 10.71 11.74 -10.29
C PHE A 170 11.04 13.02 -11.05
N LYS A 171 12.32 13.14 -11.46
CA LYS A 171 12.85 14.30 -12.20
C LYS A 171 13.39 13.90 -13.57
N VAL A 172 13.54 14.90 -14.44
CA VAL A 172 14.04 14.70 -15.81
C VAL A 172 15.44 14.05 -15.84
N ASP A 173 16.28 14.37 -14.87
CA ASP A 173 17.62 13.79 -14.71
C ASP A 173 17.61 12.37 -14.10
N GLY A 174 16.44 11.87 -13.68
CA GLY A 174 16.27 10.59 -13.00
C GLY A 174 16.41 10.68 -11.47
N SER A 175 16.68 11.86 -10.91
CA SER A 175 16.72 12.00 -9.45
C SER A 175 15.34 11.79 -8.83
N ALA A 176 15.34 11.24 -7.61
CA ALA A 176 14.13 10.94 -6.85
C ALA A 176 13.97 11.92 -5.70
N PHE A 177 12.80 12.56 -5.63
CA PHE A 177 12.51 13.62 -4.67
C PHE A 177 11.46 13.18 -3.65
N HIS A 178 11.69 13.60 -2.40
CA HIS A 178 10.74 13.53 -1.30
C HIS A 178 10.96 14.72 -0.37
N HIS A 179 9.91 15.20 0.33
CA HIS A 179 9.99 16.40 1.17
C HIS A 179 10.64 17.62 0.47
N ALA A 180 10.28 17.83 -0.80
CA ALA A 180 10.81 18.93 -1.62
C ALA A 180 12.34 18.91 -1.83
N GLY A 181 12.97 17.76 -1.70
CA GLY A 181 14.42 17.60 -1.90
C GLY A 181 14.78 16.28 -2.56
N HIS A 182 16.02 16.20 -3.03
CA HIS A 182 16.61 14.95 -3.51
C HIS A 182 16.78 14.00 -2.31
N TYR A 183 16.12 12.84 -2.35
CA TYR A 183 16.04 11.95 -1.20
C TYR A 183 16.02 10.46 -1.61
N PRO A 184 17.17 9.92 -2.07
CA PRO A 184 17.27 8.55 -2.55
C PRO A 184 16.79 7.49 -1.55
N ALA A 185 17.06 7.67 -0.27
CA ALA A 185 16.65 6.71 0.76
C ALA A 185 15.12 6.50 0.81
N TYR A 186 14.32 7.56 0.65
CA TYR A 186 12.87 7.42 0.52
C TYR A 186 12.44 6.80 -0.80
N ALA A 187 13.23 6.99 -1.86
CA ALA A 187 12.94 6.39 -3.15
C ALA A 187 12.99 4.86 -3.11
N MET A 188 13.86 4.28 -2.28
CA MET A 188 13.87 2.82 -2.04
C MET A 188 12.51 2.31 -1.61
N GLY A 189 11.91 2.94 -0.60
CA GLY A 189 10.55 2.60 -0.17
C GLY A 189 9.52 2.79 -1.28
N GLY A 190 9.63 3.89 -2.03
CA GLY A 190 8.77 4.15 -3.21
C GLY A 190 8.85 3.03 -4.24
N PHE A 191 10.03 2.56 -4.57
CA PHE A 191 10.22 1.44 -5.50
C PHE A 191 9.72 0.11 -4.94
N GLN A 192 9.89 -0.15 -3.63
CA GLN A 192 9.33 -1.34 -2.98
C GLN A 192 7.81 -1.44 -3.12
N GLY A 193 7.11 -0.29 -3.10
CA GLY A 193 5.68 -0.25 -3.31
C GLY A 193 5.26 -0.27 -4.78
N LEU A 194 6.02 0.42 -5.64
CA LEU A 194 5.70 0.63 -7.05
C LEU A 194 6.01 -0.59 -7.93
N THR A 195 7.20 -1.19 -7.78
CA THR A 195 7.65 -2.23 -8.71
C THR A 195 6.77 -3.47 -8.74
N PRO A 196 6.22 -3.99 -7.63
CA PRO A 196 5.27 -5.10 -7.67
C PRO A 196 4.00 -4.78 -8.45
N VAL A 197 3.52 -3.52 -8.40
CA VAL A 197 2.33 -3.10 -9.15
C VAL A 197 2.63 -3.03 -10.64
N ILE A 198 3.77 -2.42 -11.03
CA ILE A 198 4.19 -2.41 -12.43
C ILE A 198 4.33 -3.84 -12.96
N TYR A 199 4.96 -4.73 -12.18
CA TYR A 199 5.14 -6.14 -12.55
C TYR A 199 3.79 -6.85 -12.73
N ALA A 200 2.86 -6.69 -11.79
CA ALA A 200 1.54 -7.31 -11.86
C ALA A 200 0.71 -6.84 -13.07
N LEU A 201 0.90 -5.60 -13.51
CA LEU A 201 0.21 -5.05 -14.68
C LEU A 201 0.95 -5.30 -16.01
N SER A 202 2.21 -5.71 -15.95
CA SER A 202 3.07 -5.94 -17.13
C SER A 202 2.50 -7.03 -18.02
N GLY A 203 2.54 -6.82 -19.33
CA GLY A 203 2.01 -7.76 -20.33
C GLY A 203 0.48 -7.80 -20.42
N THR A 204 -0.21 -6.93 -19.67
CA THR A 204 -1.67 -6.75 -19.76
C THR A 204 -2.01 -5.44 -20.47
N GLU A 205 -3.28 -5.25 -20.84
CA GLU A 205 -3.78 -3.99 -21.37
C GLU A 205 -3.69 -2.82 -20.36
N PHE A 206 -3.47 -3.13 -19.08
CA PHE A 206 -3.37 -2.17 -17.98
C PHE A 206 -1.92 -1.76 -17.67
N GLN A 207 -0.94 -2.24 -18.41
CA GLN A 207 0.47 -1.85 -18.21
C GLN A 207 0.66 -0.34 -18.40
N ILE A 208 1.61 0.22 -17.67
CA ILE A 208 2.01 1.63 -17.85
C ILE A 208 2.61 1.86 -19.24
N ASP A 209 2.54 3.09 -19.74
CA ASP A 209 3.13 3.44 -21.04
C ASP A 209 4.67 3.48 -21.01
N ALA A 210 5.26 3.52 -22.19
CA ALA A 210 6.71 3.50 -22.34
C ALA A 210 7.41 4.70 -21.69
N GLU A 211 6.76 5.88 -21.68
CA GLU A 211 7.35 7.08 -21.08
C GLU A 211 7.38 6.99 -19.54
N ALA A 212 6.29 6.54 -18.93
CA ALA A 212 6.24 6.28 -17.48
C ALA A 212 7.24 5.19 -17.07
N PHE A 213 7.31 4.11 -17.85
CA PHE A 213 8.28 3.04 -17.61
C PHE A 213 9.72 3.54 -17.70
N GLU A 214 10.05 4.32 -18.73
CA GLU A 214 11.39 4.88 -18.90
C GLU A 214 11.78 5.83 -17.77
N THR A 215 10.84 6.62 -17.26
CA THR A 215 11.08 7.48 -16.09
C THR A 215 11.47 6.65 -14.87
N VAL A 216 10.74 5.59 -14.58
CA VAL A 216 11.02 4.67 -13.46
C VAL A 216 12.36 3.99 -13.67
N ARG A 217 12.62 3.46 -14.88
CA ARG A 217 13.87 2.80 -15.23
C ARG A 217 15.08 3.73 -15.06
N LYS A 218 14.98 4.95 -15.57
CA LYS A 218 16.03 5.97 -15.43
C LYS A 218 16.30 6.29 -13.97
N SER A 219 15.26 6.44 -13.17
CA SER A 219 15.41 6.73 -11.74
C SER A 219 16.07 5.56 -10.98
N LEU A 220 15.74 4.31 -11.30
CA LEU A 220 16.41 3.14 -10.74
C LEU A 220 17.91 3.10 -11.08
N PHE A 221 18.27 3.42 -12.33
CA PHE A 221 19.68 3.52 -12.72
C PHE A 221 20.42 4.64 -11.99
N MET A 222 19.79 5.80 -11.83
CA MET A 222 20.38 6.89 -11.04
C MET A 222 20.59 6.49 -9.59
N MET A 223 19.62 5.80 -8.99
CA MET A 223 19.77 5.23 -7.65
C MET A 223 20.97 4.30 -7.57
N ARG A 224 21.17 3.45 -8.59
CA ARG A 224 22.33 2.53 -8.65
C ARG A 224 23.66 3.28 -8.77
N ILE A 225 23.69 4.43 -9.43
CA ILE A 225 24.90 5.28 -9.55
C ILE A 225 25.24 5.92 -8.21
N TYR A 226 24.23 6.36 -7.44
CA TYR A 226 24.44 7.02 -6.17
C TYR A 226 24.92 6.08 -5.07
N CYS A 227 24.50 4.83 -5.07
CA CYS A 227 24.90 3.90 -4.04
C CYS A 227 26.22 3.21 -4.38
N ASN A 228 27.04 2.97 -3.37
CA ASN A 228 28.07 1.97 -3.45
C ASN A 228 27.40 0.57 -3.51
N ARG A 229 28.15 -0.49 -3.31
CA ARG A 229 27.58 -1.86 -3.41
C ARG A 229 26.48 -2.14 -2.38
N TYR A 230 26.51 -1.48 -1.25
CA TYR A 230 25.68 -1.80 -0.08
C TYR A 230 24.92 -0.60 0.49
N ASP A 231 25.51 0.59 0.48
CA ASP A 231 25.02 1.76 1.19
C ASP A 231 24.92 3.01 0.32
N TRP A 232 24.17 3.99 0.81
CA TRP A 232 24.10 5.34 0.30
C TRP A 232 25.15 6.21 0.98
N PRO A 233 25.75 7.19 0.28
CA PRO A 233 26.50 8.23 0.96
C PRO A 233 25.64 8.94 2.00
N VAL A 234 26.19 9.20 3.17
CA VAL A 234 25.47 9.88 4.27
C VAL A 234 24.85 11.21 3.82
N SER A 235 25.54 11.95 2.96
CA SER A 235 25.05 13.21 2.38
C SER A 235 23.78 13.06 1.53
N MET A 236 23.44 11.86 1.07
CA MET A 236 22.29 11.55 0.23
C MET A 236 21.22 10.72 0.95
N SER A 237 21.57 10.12 2.06
CA SER A 237 20.63 9.29 2.85
C SER A 237 19.82 10.11 3.85
N ALA A 238 20.24 11.35 4.13
CA ALA A 238 19.63 12.23 5.13
C ALA A 238 19.48 11.50 6.49
N ARG A 239 18.26 11.36 7.02
CA ARG A 239 18.01 10.67 8.30
C ARG A 239 17.87 9.14 8.18
N HIS A 240 18.09 8.59 7.00
CA HIS A 240 18.03 7.14 6.72
C HIS A 240 19.33 6.71 6.07
N PRO A 241 20.42 6.65 6.85
CA PRO A 241 21.72 6.18 6.35
C PRO A 241 21.71 4.70 6.02
#